data_0544c66cd4226d21322f00b2c470d105
#
_entry.id   0544c66cd4226d21322f00b2c470d105
#
_cell.length_a   1.000
_cell.length_b   1.000
_cell.length_c   1.000
_cell.angle_alpha   90.00
_cell.angle_beta   90.00
_cell.angle_gamma   90.00
#
_symmetry.space_group_name_H-M   'P 1'
#
loop_
_entity.id
_entity.type
_entity.pdbx_description
1 polymer ?
#
loop_
_entity_poly.entity_id
_entity_poly.type
_entity_poly.pdbx_seq_one_letter_code
_entity_poly.pdbx_strand_id
1 'polypeptide(L)'
;MGFSSSVCVLFFFLGVKVYCQYESYQWDEDYDQEPDEVYQTEFQFQQNINYEASFHQHTLGCASECFCPPNFPSSMYCDNRKLKTIPNIPAHIQQVYLQFNEIEAVTADSFINATHLKEINLSHNKIKSQKIDHGVFAKLSNLLQLHLQHNNLEDFPFPLPKSLERIFLGYNEISRLQTNAVNGLVNLTMLDLCFNQIDDSMLQAKVLAKMEKLMQLNLCNNRLESMPPGLPSSLMYLSLENNSISSIPENYFNELPKLHALRISHNKLQDIPHNIFNLSNLIELNVGHNKLKQAFYIPRNLEHLYLENNEIENINVTVMCPSVDPLHYHHLTYIRVDQNKLKAPISSYIFLCFPHIHTIYYGEQQSTNGQMIQLKTQVFRRFPDDGDSEDHDDHHEGPEEEGTEENIDANYYGSQEWQGTI
;
A
#
# COMPACT_ATOMS: atom_id res chain seq x y z
N MET A 1 11.28 12.78 -8.23
CA MET A 1 12.41 12.23 -7.44
C MET A 1 11.92 12.02 -6.02
N GLY A 2 11.79 10.82 -5.57
CA GLY A 2 11.40 10.50 -4.20
C GLY A 2 11.17 9.01 -4.08
N PHE A 3 12.23 8.26 -3.82
CA PHE A 3 12.12 6.86 -3.44
C PHE A 3 11.63 6.77 -2.00
N SER A 4 10.53 6.06 -1.77
CA SER A 4 10.14 5.60 -0.44
C SER A 4 10.40 4.10 -0.37
N SER A 5 11.52 3.74 0.21
CA SER A 5 11.75 2.38 0.70
C SER A 5 10.95 2.22 1.99
N SER A 6 9.85 1.48 1.94
CA SER A 6 9.11 1.07 3.13
C SER A 6 9.95 0.08 3.94
N VAL A 7 10.69 0.57 4.91
CA VAL A 7 11.31 -0.26 5.94
C VAL A 7 10.25 -0.51 7.01
N CYS A 8 9.53 -1.63 6.90
CA CYS A 8 8.76 -2.14 8.02
C CYS A 8 9.70 -2.89 8.98
N VAL A 9 10.16 -2.21 10.01
CA VAL A 9 10.87 -2.85 11.12
C VAL A 9 9.83 -3.46 12.04
N LEU A 10 9.72 -4.79 12.03
CA LEU A 10 8.91 -5.55 12.96
C LEU A 10 9.61 -5.59 14.33
N PHE A 11 9.16 -4.75 15.26
CA PHE A 11 9.43 -4.99 16.67
C PHE A 11 8.30 -5.84 17.25
N PHE A 12 8.57 -7.11 17.43
CA PHE A 12 7.83 -7.95 18.38
C PHE A 12 8.42 -7.67 19.77
N PHE A 13 7.68 -6.99 20.63
CA PHE A 13 7.51 -7.28 22.06
C PHE A 13 6.69 -6.15 22.72
N LEU A 14 5.64 -6.58 23.47
CA LEU A 14 4.87 -5.76 24.42
C LEU A 14 3.85 -4.75 23.80
N GLY A 15 2.64 -5.22 23.52
CA GLY A 15 1.38 -4.47 23.76
C GLY A 15 1.23 -3.05 23.19
N VAL A 16 1.99 -2.65 22.17
CA VAL A 16 1.92 -1.32 21.56
C VAL A 16 1.18 -1.40 20.23
N LYS A 17 0.12 -0.59 20.09
CA LYS A 17 -0.56 -0.37 18.81
C LYS A 17 0.46 0.13 17.79
N VAL A 18 0.72 -0.68 16.76
CA VAL A 18 1.59 -0.29 15.65
C VAL A 18 0.77 0.58 14.71
N TYR A 19 1.03 1.88 14.70
CA TYR A 19 0.58 2.77 13.64
C TYR A 19 1.53 2.64 12.47
N CYS A 20 1.09 2.00 11.39
CA CYS A 20 1.75 2.15 10.10
C CYS A 20 1.33 3.51 9.53
N GLN A 21 2.21 4.49 9.58
CA GLN A 21 2.04 5.75 8.89
C GLN A 21 2.30 5.51 7.40
N TYR A 22 1.23 5.37 6.62
CA TYR A 22 1.28 5.37 5.16
C TYR A 22 1.23 6.83 4.71
N GLU A 23 2.33 7.37 4.27
CA GLU A 23 2.31 8.57 3.43
C GLU A 23 1.77 8.17 2.05
N SER A 24 0.60 8.70 1.71
CA SER A 24 0.00 8.58 0.39
C SER A 24 0.80 9.44 -0.58
N TYR A 25 1.62 8.83 -1.42
CA TYR A 25 2.25 9.54 -2.53
C TYR A 25 1.26 9.73 -3.66
N GLN A 26 1.07 11.00 -3.99
CA GLN A 26 0.36 11.48 -5.15
C GLN A 26 1.17 11.07 -6.40
N TRP A 27 0.56 10.28 -7.28
CA TRP A 27 1.12 9.99 -8.60
C TRP A 27 0.75 11.18 -9.50
N ASP A 28 1.66 12.13 -9.66
CA ASP A 28 1.61 13.08 -10.76
C ASP A 28 2.10 12.36 -12.03
N GLU A 29 1.30 12.49 -13.10
CA GLU A 29 1.59 11.97 -14.43
C GLU A 29 2.75 12.76 -15.06
N ASP A 30 3.99 12.37 -14.78
CA ASP A 30 5.15 12.72 -15.59
C ASP A 30 6.17 11.57 -15.55
N TYR A 31 5.88 10.55 -16.37
CA TYR A 31 6.80 9.46 -16.67
C TYR A 31 7.61 9.84 -17.92
N ASP A 32 8.69 10.57 -17.71
CA ASP A 32 9.83 10.58 -18.63
C ASP A 32 11.01 11.35 -18.01
N GLN A 33 11.72 10.74 -17.04
CA GLN A 33 13.12 11.05 -16.77
C GLN A 33 13.76 9.96 -15.89
N GLU A 34 14.87 9.44 -16.34
CA GLU A 34 15.67 8.35 -15.76
C GLU A 34 16.16 8.67 -14.34
N PRO A 35 16.14 7.70 -13.39
CA PRO A 35 16.62 7.89 -12.02
C PRO A 35 18.05 7.37 -11.82
N ASP A 36 19.03 7.89 -12.54
CA ASP A 36 20.41 7.37 -12.45
C ASP A 36 21.32 8.06 -11.41
N GLU A 37 20.91 9.16 -10.78
CA GLU A 37 21.85 9.93 -9.93
C GLU A 37 21.76 9.67 -8.42
N VAL A 38 20.67 9.16 -7.88
CA VAL A 38 20.50 9.05 -6.42
C VAL A 38 21.08 7.74 -5.85
N TYR A 39 21.10 6.67 -6.63
CA TYR A 39 21.74 5.42 -6.21
C TYR A 39 23.28 5.45 -6.24
N GLN A 40 23.87 6.40 -6.96
CA GLN A 40 25.32 6.52 -7.03
C GLN A 40 25.95 7.16 -5.78
N THR A 41 25.19 7.96 -5.02
CA THR A 41 25.75 8.67 -3.85
C THR A 41 25.90 7.79 -2.61
N GLU A 42 25.01 6.86 -2.34
CA GLU A 42 25.19 5.90 -1.24
C GLU A 42 26.27 4.85 -1.52
N PHE A 43 26.42 4.47 -2.79
CA PHE A 43 27.45 3.50 -3.19
C PHE A 43 28.86 4.11 -3.20
N GLN A 44 29.00 5.41 -3.48
CA GLN A 44 30.29 6.10 -3.41
C GLN A 44 30.79 6.31 -1.99
N PHE A 45 29.90 6.36 -0.99
CA PHE A 45 30.32 6.46 0.41
C PHE A 45 30.97 5.18 0.92
N GLN A 46 30.62 4.02 0.37
CA GLN A 46 31.24 2.74 0.71
C GLN A 46 32.56 2.48 -0.04
N GLN A 47 32.84 3.15 -1.17
CA GLN A 47 34.09 2.98 -1.91
C GLN A 47 35.26 3.80 -1.38
N ASN A 48 35.04 4.82 -0.54
CA ASN A 48 36.10 5.67 0.01
C ASN A 48 36.62 5.24 1.38
N ILE A 49 36.21 4.09 1.89
CA ILE A 49 36.90 3.47 3.03
C ILE A 49 38.03 2.61 2.46
N ASN A 50 39.21 3.16 2.39
CA ASN A 50 40.44 2.43 2.12
C ASN A 50 40.65 1.36 3.19
N TYR A 51 40.13 0.16 2.97
CA TYR A 51 40.54 -1.04 3.69
C TYR A 51 41.71 -1.73 2.98
N GLU A 52 42.78 -1.00 2.72
CA GLU A 52 44.11 -1.59 2.58
C GLU A 52 44.71 -1.79 3.98
N ALA A 53 44.27 -2.79 4.69
CA ALA A 53 45.06 -3.40 5.75
C ALA A 53 44.42 -4.75 6.14
N SER A 54 45.05 -5.82 5.63
CA SER A 54 45.15 -7.09 6.35
C SER A 54 43.84 -7.77 6.75
N PHE A 55 43.03 -8.21 5.77
CA PHE A 55 42.03 -9.26 6.01
C PHE A 55 42.18 -10.40 4.98
N HIS A 56 43.32 -11.08 4.99
CA HIS A 56 43.38 -12.48 4.60
C HIS A 56 42.77 -13.34 5.72
N GLN A 57 41.53 -13.01 6.10
CA GLN A 57 40.74 -13.92 6.95
C GLN A 57 39.67 -14.52 6.06
N HIS A 58 39.73 -15.82 5.88
CA HIS A 58 38.86 -16.69 5.15
C HIS A 58 37.41 -16.20 5.14
N THR A 59 37.04 -15.45 4.08
CA THR A 59 35.62 -15.26 3.74
C THR A 59 35.11 -16.64 3.39
N LEU A 60 34.25 -17.21 4.22
CA LEU A 60 33.60 -18.50 4.04
C LEU A 60 32.95 -18.57 2.64
N GLY A 61 33.77 -18.83 1.60
CA GLY A 61 33.30 -19.23 0.28
C GLY A 61 32.35 -18.26 -0.46
N CYS A 62 32.45 -16.92 -0.27
CA CYS A 62 31.67 -15.95 -1.06
C CYS A 62 32.02 -16.09 -2.55
N ALA A 63 31.03 -16.00 -3.45
CA ALA A 63 31.29 -15.97 -4.87
C ALA A 63 32.09 -14.71 -5.24
N SER A 64 33.05 -14.84 -6.20
CA SER A 64 33.96 -13.78 -6.59
C SER A 64 33.28 -12.53 -7.13
N GLU A 65 32.09 -12.70 -7.72
CA GLU A 65 31.28 -11.63 -8.31
C GLU A 65 30.46 -10.87 -7.26
N CYS A 66 30.40 -11.39 -6.01
CA CYS A 66 29.49 -10.92 -4.97
C CYS A 66 30.25 -10.40 -3.76
N PHE A 67 29.52 -9.80 -2.84
CA PHE A 67 30.03 -9.31 -1.57
C PHE A 67 29.30 -9.98 -0.40
N CYS A 68 30.07 -10.52 0.56
CA CYS A 68 29.55 -11.13 1.78
C CYS A 68 30.12 -10.35 2.97
N PRO A 69 29.33 -9.43 3.58
CA PRO A 69 29.82 -8.58 4.66
C PRO A 69 30.16 -9.41 5.91
N PRO A 70 31.31 -9.16 6.57
CA PRO A 70 31.70 -9.90 7.77
C PRO A 70 30.69 -9.80 8.92
N ASN A 71 29.99 -8.67 9.01
CA ASN A 71 28.98 -8.42 10.04
C ASN A 71 27.64 -9.12 9.76
N PHE A 72 27.41 -9.57 8.51
CA PHE A 72 26.22 -10.31 8.08
C PHE A 72 26.63 -11.56 7.30
N PRO A 73 27.26 -12.52 7.94
CA PRO A 73 27.91 -13.65 7.27
C PRO A 73 26.94 -14.59 6.55
N SER A 74 25.64 -14.50 6.82
CA SER A 74 24.59 -15.25 6.15
C SER A 74 23.95 -14.55 4.97
N SER A 75 24.44 -13.34 4.59
CA SER A 75 23.91 -12.54 3.50
C SER A 75 24.94 -12.41 2.38
N MET A 76 24.48 -12.53 1.12
CA MET A 76 25.32 -12.44 -0.08
C MET A 76 24.71 -11.41 -1.04
N TYR A 77 25.48 -10.36 -1.33
CA TYR A 77 25.08 -9.24 -2.18
C TYR A 77 25.72 -9.36 -3.56
N CYS A 78 24.91 -9.59 -4.57
CA CYS A 78 25.31 -9.73 -5.97
C CYS A 78 24.58 -8.76 -6.90
N ASP A 79 23.96 -7.75 -6.33
CA ASP A 79 23.14 -6.77 -7.04
C ASP A 79 24.00 -5.87 -7.97
N ASN A 80 23.40 -5.44 -9.08
CA ASN A 80 24.01 -4.51 -10.04
C ASN A 80 25.41 -4.93 -10.55
N ARG A 81 25.61 -6.23 -10.84
CA ARG A 81 26.88 -6.82 -11.30
C ARG A 81 26.86 -7.24 -12.77
N LYS A 82 25.77 -6.96 -13.50
CA LYS A 82 25.56 -7.42 -14.89
C LYS A 82 25.66 -8.94 -15.03
N LEU A 83 25.27 -9.67 -13.99
CA LEU A 83 25.29 -11.13 -14.00
C LEU A 83 24.25 -11.67 -14.99
N LYS A 84 24.66 -12.65 -15.80
CA LYS A 84 23.78 -13.36 -16.72
C LYS A 84 23.26 -14.68 -16.16
N THR A 85 23.91 -15.18 -15.13
CA THR A 85 23.57 -16.42 -14.42
C THR A 85 23.69 -16.22 -12.92
N ILE A 86 22.99 -17.03 -12.14
CA ILE A 86 23.11 -17.06 -10.70
C ILE A 86 24.47 -17.65 -10.32
N PRO A 87 25.32 -16.95 -9.55
CA PRO A 87 26.61 -17.47 -9.12
C PRO A 87 26.44 -18.60 -8.11
N ASN A 88 27.52 -19.33 -7.80
CA ASN A 88 27.49 -20.36 -6.77
C ASN A 88 27.21 -19.75 -5.39
N ILE A 89 26.12 -20.18 -4.75
CA ILE A 89 25.72 -19.70 -3.43
C ILE A 89 26.17 -20.70 -2.36
N PRO A 90 27.03 -20.27 -1.42
CA PRO A 90 27.50 -21.14 -0.35
C PRO A 90 26.37 -21.62 0.58
N ALA A 91 26.53 -22.79 1.16
CA ALA A 91 25.49 -23.45 1.98
C ALA A 91 25.09 -22.66 3.23
N HIS A 92 25.95 -21.83 3.78
CA HIS A 92 25.68 -21.04 4.99
C HIS A 92 24.83 -19.78 4.71
N ILE A 93 24.66 -19.39 3.44
CA ILE A 93 23.89 -18.21 3.05
C ILE A 93 22.39 -18.45 3.27
N GLN A 94 21.76 -17.49 3.90
CA GLN A 94 20.31 -17.46 4.17
C GLN A 94 19.59 -16.40 3.34
N GLN A 95 20.30 -15.35 2.92
CA GLN A 95 19.73 -14.24 2.14
C GLN A 95 20.65 -13.97 0.94
N VAL A 96 20.09 -13.95 -0.26
CA VAL A 96 20.83 -13.64 -1.49
C VAL A 96 20.12 -12.53 -2.27
N TYR A 97 20.89 -11.49 -2.60
CA TYR A 97 20.43 -10.31 -3.30
C TYR A 97 21.04 -10.26 -4.69
N LEU A 98 20.24 -10.56 -5.71
CA LEU A 98 20.62 -10.70 -7.13
C LEU A 98 19.88 -9.69 -8.03
N GLN A 99 19.27 -8.66 -7.43
CA GLN A 99 18.50 -7.66 -8.18
C GLN A 99 19.39 -6.80 -9.09
N PHE A 100 18.76 -6.19 -10.11
CA PHE A 100 19.42 -5.31 -11.08
C PHE A 100 20.55 -6.00 -11.84
N ASN A 101 20.30 -7.21 -12.35
CA ASN A 101 21.23 -7.96 -13.18
C ASN A 101 20.59 -8.31 -14.55
N GLU A 102 21.25 -9.17 -15.32
CA GLU A 102 20.80 -9.64 -16.63
C GLU A 102 20.48 -11.13 -16.63
N ILE A 103 20.04 -11.67 -15.48
CA ILE A 103 19.76 -13.09 -15.31
C ILE A 103 18.50 -13.44 -16.10
N GLU A 104 18.61 -14.45 -17.00
CA GLU A 104 17.49 -14.90 -17.83
C GLU A 104 16.89 -16.23 -17.38
N ALA A 105 17.62 -17.02 -16.61
CA ALA A 105 17.23 -18.37 -16.25
C ALA A 105 17.51 -18.70 -14.79
N VAL A 106 16.67 -19.58 -14.22
CA VAL A 106 16.87 -20.18 -12.89
C VAL A 106 16.90 -21.70 -13.09
N THR A 107 18.09 -22.26 -13.08
CA THR A 107 18.31 -23.67 -13.35
C THR A 107 18.32 -24.53 -12.08
N ALA A 108 18.19 -25.83 -12.20
CA ALA A 108 18.23 -26.77 -11.08
C ALA A 108 19.52 -26.66 -10.23
N ASP A 109 20.61 -26.26 -10.87
CA ASP A 109 21.93 -26.11 -10.22
C ASP A 109 22.07 -24.77 -9.48
N SER A 110 21.20 -23.78 -9.76
CA SER A 110 21.32 -22.42 -9.21
C SER A 110 21.37 -22.38 -7.70
N PHE A 111 20.69 -23.32 -7.02
CA PHE A 111 20.57 -23.34 -5.56
C PHE A 111 20.98 -24.71 -4.96
N ILE A 112 21.77 -25.52 -5.68
CA ILE A 112 22.05 -26.92 -5.30
C ILE A 112 22.67 -27.06 -3.91
N ASN A 113 23.49 -26.07 -3.49
CA ASN A 113 24.17 -26.07 -2.18
C ASN A 113 23.45 -25.16 -1.17
N ALA A 114 22.48 -24.34 -1.60
CA ALA A 114 21.93 -23.24 -0.82
C ALA A 114 20.62 -23.63 -0.09
N THR A 115 20.62 -24.77 0.62
CA THR A 115 19.41 -25.33 1.25
C THR A 115 18.89 -24.53 2.45
N HIS A 116 19.67 -23.57 2.96
CA HIS A 116 19.32 -22.75 4.12
C HIS A 116 18.75 -21.36 3.71
N LEU A 117 18.55 -21.11 2.42
CA LEU A 117 17.98 -19.85 1.96
C LEU A 117 16.60 -19.59 2.54
N LYS A 118 16.44 -18.40 3.09
CA LYS A 118 15.20 -17.83 3.62
C LYS A 118 14.65 -16.72 2.74
N GLU A 119 15.55 -16.01 2.04
CA GLU A 119 15.20 -14.90 1.16
C GLU A 119 16.03 -14.94 -0.12
N ILE A 120 15.33 -14.78 -1.25
CA ILE A 120 15.92 -14.66 -2.58
C ILE A 120 15.34 -13.41 -3.23
N ASN A 121 16.20 -12.46 -3.60
CA ASN A 121 15.82 -11.32 -4.40
C ASN A 121 16.40 -11.41 -5.80
N LEU A 122 15.54 -11.72 -6.77
CA LEU A 122 15.81 -11.79 -8.22
C LEU A 122 15.06 -10.70 -8.99
N SER A 123 14.62 -9.64 -8.33
CA SER A 123 13.90 -8.54 -8.98
C SER A 123 14.79 -7.82 -10.01
N HIS A 124 14.13 -7.11 -10.95
CA HIS A 124 14.85 -6.36 -11.98
C HIS A 124 15.89 -7.20 -12.72
N ASN A 125 15.44 -8.29 -13.31
CA ASN A 125 16.21 -9.18 -14.16
C ASN A 125 15.47 -9.44 -15.49
N LYS A 126 15.88 -10.45 -16.25
CA LYS A 126 15.29 -10.83 -17.54
C LYS A 126 14.74 -12.25 -17.52
N ILE A 127 14.31 -12.73 -16.34
CA ILE A 127 13.88 -14.12 -16.13
C ILE A 127 12.57 -14.40 -16.89
N LYS A 128 12.58 -15.51 -17.65
CA LYS A 128 11.40 -15.97 -18.41
C LYS A 128 10.84 -17.24 -17.77
N SER A 129 9.52 -17.41 -17.79
CA SER A 129 8.85 -18.58 -17.21
C SER A 129 9.42 -19.90 -17.75
N GLN A 130 9.67 -19.97 -19.05
CA GLN A 130 10.18 -21.18 -19.73
C GLN A 130 11.64 -21.50 -19.38
N LYS A 131 12.35 -20.55 -18.74
CA LYS A 131 13.74 -20.70 -18.30
C LYS A 131 13.89 -20.90 -16.80
N ILE A 132 12.78 -21.14 -16.10
CA ILE A 132 12.75 -21.57 -14.71
C ILE A 132 12.60 -23.10 -14.69
N ASP A 133 13.58 -23.82 -14.23
CA ASP A 133 13.50 -25.27 -14.12
C ASP A 133 12.42 -25.70 -13.12
N HIS A 134 11.66 -26.71 -13.52
CA HIS A 134 10.53 -27.19 -12.73
C HIS A 134 10.94 -27.60 -11.31
N GLY A 135 10.32 -26.99 -10.31
CA GLY A 135 10.53 -27.29 -8.90
C GLY A 135 11.85 -26.77 -8.30
N VAL A 136 12.56 -25.89 -9.00
CA VAL A 136 13.81 -25.31 -8.49
C VAL A 136 13.62 -24.63 -7.14
N PHE A 137 12.55 -23.84 -6.97
CA PHE A 137 12.22 -23.21 -5.69
C PHE A 137 11.61 -24.18 -4.68
N ALA A 138 10.87 -25.20 -5.12
CA ALA A 138 10.19 -26.14 -4.23
C ALA A 138 11.16 -26.95 -3.34
N LYS A 139 12.42 -27.06 -3.74
CA LYS A 139 13.49 -27.73 -2.98
C LYS A 139 13.97 -26.90 -1.80
N LEU A 140 13.70 -25.61 -1.77
CA LEU A 140 14.17 -24.67 -0.77
C LEU A 140 13.20 -24.65 0.42
N SER A 141 13.24 -25.67 1.26
CA SER A 141 12.25 -25.90 2.33
C SER A 141 12.27 -24.83 3.44
N ASN A 142 13.28 -23.97 3.48
CA ASN A 142 13.40 -22.86 4.44
C ASN A 142 13.07 -21.49 3.83
N LEU A 143 12.72 -21.43 2.53
CA LEU A 143 12.48 -20.17 1.83
C LEU A 143 11.19 -19.53 2.34
N LEU A 144 11.29 -18.29 2.84
CA LEU A 144 10.20 -17.50 3.39
C LEU A 144 9.79 -16.37 2.43
N GLN A 145 10.76 -15.78 1.71
CA GLN A 145 10.51 -14.64 0.84
C GLN A 145 11.15 -14.85 -0.54
N LEU A 146 10.37 -14.57 -1.58
CA LEU A 146 10.82 -14.68 -2.97
C LEU A 146 10.42 -13.42 -3.74
N HIS A 147 11.41 -12.70 -4.23
CA HIS A 147 11.23 -11.49 -5.02
C HIS A 147 11.58 -11.77 -6.49
N LEU A 148 10.59 -11.66 -7.36
CA LEU A 148 10.67 -11.87 -8.80
C LEU A 148 10.04 -10.71 -9.59
N GLN A 149 9.75 -9.59 -8.95
CA GLN A 149 9.17 -8.42 -9.62
C GLN A 149 10.13 -7.84 -10.66
N HIS A 150 9.56 -7.15 -11.68
CA HIS A 150 10.30 -6.62 -12.82
C HIS A 150 11.14 -7.69 -13.54
N ASN A 151 10.45 -8.70 -14.06
CA ASN A 151 11.00 -9.76 -14.91
C ASN A 151 10.09 -9.98 -16.13
N ASN A 152 10.29 -11.06 -16.89
CA ASN A 152 9.49 -11.39 -18.06
C ASN A 152 8.70 -12.71 -17.85
N LEU A 153 8.05 -12.84 -16.69
CA LEU A 153 7.29 -14.03 -16.35
C LEU A 153 5.89 -13.97 -16.99
N GLU A 154 5.52 -14.97 -17.77
CA GLU A 154 4.17 -15.15 -18.35
C GLU A 154 3.28 -16.06 -17.51
N ASP A 155 3.88 -16.95 -16.73
CA ASP A 155 3.21 -17.91 -15.87
C ASP A 155 3.56 -17.65 -14.40
N PHE A 156 2.60 -17.92 -13.52
CA PHE A 156 2.88 -17.98 -12.09
C PHE A 156 3.91 -19.10 -11.81
N PRO A 157 5.04 -18.81 -11.12
CA PRO A 157 6.07 -19.81 -10.86
C PRO A 157 5.52 -20.96 -10.02
N PHE A 158 5.81 -22.20 -10.46
CA PHE A 158 5.26 -23.40 -9.83
C PHE A 158 6.16 -24.62 -10.08
N PRO A 159 6.29 -25.55 -9.12
CA PRO A 159 5.83 -25.47 -7.72
C PRO A 159 6.71 -24.62 -6.81
N LEU A 160 6.12 -24.11 -5.74
CA LEU A 160 6.79 -23.30 -4.71
C LEU A 160 6.83 -24.06 -3.36
N PRO A 161 7.77 -23.72 -2.47
CA PRO A 161 7.90 -24.39 -1.17
C PRO A 161 6.76 -23.99 -0.21
N LYS A 162 6.36 -24.92 0.66
CA LYS A 162 5.29 -24.70 1.65
C LYS A 162 5.67 -23.69 2.74
N SER A 163 6.95 -23.44 2.92
CA SER A 163 7.49 -22.49 3.89
C SER A 163 7.25 -21.03 3.48
N LEU A 164 6.95 -20.78 2.20
CA LEU A 164 6.88 -19.42 1.64
C LEU A 164 5.79 -18.59 2.33
N GLU A 165 6.18 -17.42 2.83
CA GLU A 165 5.32 -16.45 3.50
C GLU A 165 5.01 -15.22 2.64
N ARG A 166 5.97 -14.81 1.80
CA ARG A 166 5.82 -13.64 0.93
C ARG A 166 6.35 -13.91 -0.46
N ILE A 167 5.56 -13.51 -1.47
CA ILE A 167 5.99 -13.57 -2.87
C ILE A 167 5.63 -12.28 -3.60
N PHE A 168 6.63 -11.72 -4.28
CA PHE A 168 6.52 -10.48 -5.05
C PHE A 168 6.71 -10.79 -6.53
N LEU A 169 5.65 -10.63 -7.30
CA LEU A 169 5.57 -10.94 -8.73
C LEU A 169 5.11 -9.74 -9.57
N GLY A 170 5.06 -8.56 -8.98
CA GLY A 170 4.64 -7.35 -9.68
C GLY A 170 5.53 -7.02 -10.88
N TYR A 171 4.98 -6.24 -11.83
CA TYR A 171 5.71 -5.84 -13.05
C TYR A 171 6.27 -7.04 -13.83
N ASN A 172 5.39 -7.96 -14.21
CA ASN A 172 5.64 -9.10 -15.08
C ASN A 172 4.54 -9.18 -16.17
N GLU A 173 4.51 -10.25 -16.90
CA GLU A 173 3.52 -10.50 -17.95
C GLU A 173 2.58 -11.68 -17.60
N ILE A 174 2.38 -11.91 -16.29
CA ILE A 174 1.65 -13.10 -15.80
C ILE A 174 0.18 -13.01 -16.23
N SER A 175 -0.22 -14.01 -17.01
CA SER A 175 -1.59 -14.18 -17.51
C SER A 175 -2.13 -15.59 -17.29
N ARG A 176 -1.32 -16.48 -16.71
CA ARG A 176 -1.68 -17.89 -16.49
C ARG A 176 -1.36 -18.33 -15.07
N LEU A 177 -2.37 -18.90 -14.41
CA LEU A 177 -2.25 -19.53 -13.10
C LEU A 177 -2.83 -20.94 -13.18
N GLN A 178 -1.98 -21.93 -13.05
CA GLN A 178 -2.45 -23.32 -12.98
C GLN A 178 -3.22 -23.54 -11.67
N THR A 179 -4.34 -24.23 -11.71
CA THR A 179 -5.21 -24.44 -10.53
C THR A 179 -4.53 -25.14 -9.36
N ASN A 180 -3.43 -25.84 -9.60
CA ASN A 180 -2.59 -26.50 -8.61
C ASN A 180 -1.37 -25.65 -8.18
N ALA A 181 -1.11 -24.52 -8.84
CA ALA A 181 0.08 -23.71 -8.57
C ALA A 181 0.13 -23.17 -7.13
N VAL A 182 -1.02 -22.90 -6.56
CA VAL A 182 -1.15 -22.39 -5.17
C VAL A 182 -1.35 -23.51 -4.14
N ASN A 183 -1.41 -24.78 -4.59
CA ASN A 183 -1.59 -25.90 -3.66
C ASN A 183 -0.35 -26.02 -2.75
N GLY A 184 -0.59 -25.95 -1.45
CA GLY A 184 0.47 -26.04 -0.44
C GLY A 184 1.06 -24.72 0.02
N LEU A 185 0.65 -23.57 -0.53
CA LEU A 185 1.04 -22.23 -0.04
C LEU A 185 0.25 -21.84 1.21
N VAL A 186 0.14 -22.76 2.16
CA VAL A 186 -0.67 -22.61 3.38
C VAL A 186 -0.11 -21.58 4.37
N ASN A 187 1.15 -21.19 4.21
CA ASN A 187 1.80 -20.20 5.06
C ASN A 187 1.90 -18.81 4.40
N LEU A 188 1.46 -18.69 3.15
CA LEU A 188 1.57 -17.42 2.43
C LEU A 188 0.69 -16.36 3.10
N THR A 189 1.32 -15.26 3.49
CA THR A 189 0.69 -14.09 4.13
C THR A 189 0.57 -12.91 3.19
N MET A 190 1.45 -12.82 2.20
CA MET A 190 1.45 -11.73 1.22
C MET A 190 1.68 -12.26 -0.21
N LEU A 191 0.82 -11.82 -1.12
CA LEU A 191 0.92 -12.07 -2.56
C LEU A 191 0.80 -10.74 -3.31
N ASP A 192 1.87 -10.35 -4.01
CA ASP A 192 1.87 -9.19 -4.88
C ASP A 192 1.91 -9.62 -6.35
N LEU A 193 0.88 -9.23 -7.08
CA LEU A 193 0.67 -9.49 -8.50
C LEU A 193 0.32 -8.20 -9.26
N CYS A 194 0.64 -7.01 -8.71
CA CYS A 194 0.39 -5.75 -9.40
C CYS A 194 1.14 -5.66 -10.73
N PHE A 195 0.61 -4.90 -11.69
CA PHE A 195 1.23 -4.70 -13.01
C PHE A 195 1.53 -6.02 -13.72
N ASN A 196 0.45 -6.79 -13.96
CA ASN A 196 0.47 -8.03 -14.71
C ASN A 196 -0.68 -8.06 -15.75
N GLN A 197 -0.99 -9.21 -16.29
CA GLN A 197 -2.04 -9.40 -17.30
C GLN A 197 -3.16 -10.32 -16.80
N ILE A 198 -3.46 -10.27 -15.50
CA ILE A 198 -4.43 -11.14 -14.84
C ILE A 198 -5.83 -10.70 -15.21
N ASP A 199 -6.64 -11.63 -15.69
CA ASP A 199 -8.05 -11.47 -15.96
C ASP A 199 -8.93 -12.36 -15.07
N ASP A 200 -10.24 -12.23 -15.21
CA ASP A 200 -11.21 -12.98 -14.41
C ASP A 200 -11.08 -14.49 -14.60
N SER A 201 -10.67 -14.95 -15.79
CA SER A 201 -10.57 -16.37 -16.11
C SER A 201 -9.51 -17.07 -15.27
N MET A 202 -8.44 -16.36 -14.93
CA MET A 202 -7.34 -16.86 -14.10
C MET A 202 -7.78 -17.13 -12.64
N LEU A 203 -8.77 -16.42 -12.14
CA LEU A 203 -9.21 -16.47 -10.74
C LEU A 203 -10.49 -17.27 -10.52
N GLN A 204 -11.17 -17.75 -11.59
CA GLN A 204 -12.50 -18.37 -11.52
C GLN A 204 -12.60 -19.58 -10.60
N ALA A 205 -11.58 -20.41 -10.51
CA ALA A 205 -11.62 -21.65 -9.72
C ALA A 205 -11.50 -21.45 -8.19
N LYS A 206 -11.74 -20.23 -7.68
CA LYS A 206 -11.52 -19.87 -6.26
C LYS A 206 -10.12 -20.30 -5.79
N VAL A 207 -9.15 -20.15 -6.66
CA VAL A 207 -7.78 -20.63 -6.42
C VAL A 207 -7.17 -19.99 -5.17
N LEU A 208 -7.52 -18.72 -4.89
CA LEU A 208 -6.99 -17.95 -3.76
C LEU A 208 -7.55 -18.41 -2.41
N ALA A 209 -8.73 -19.07 -2.38
CA ALA A 209 -9.35 -19.54 -1.15
C ALA A 209 -8.50 -20.56 -0.37
N LYS A 210 -7.56 -21.21 -1.06
CA LYS A 210 -6.66 -22.20 -0.45
C LYS A 210 -5.52 -21.59 0.36
N MET A 211 -5.30 -20.27 0.24
CA MET A 211 -4.27 -19.54 0.96
C MET A 211 -4.83 -19.02 2.29
N GLU A 212 -5.09 -19.94 3.23
CA GLU A 212 -5.85 -19.66 4.46
C GLU A 212 -5.20 -18.62 5.40
N LYS A 213 -3.91 -18.32 5.22
CA LYS A 213 -3.19 -17.31 6.00
C LYS A 213 -2.94 -16.00 5.24
N LEU A 214 -3.46 -15.89 4.00
CA LEU A 214 -3.20 -14.70 3.19
C LEU A 214 -3.85 -13.47 3.83
N MET A 215 -3.01 -12.50 4.19
CA MET A 215 -3.42 -11.25 4.83
C MET A 215 -3.40 -10.08 3.85
N GLN A 216 -2.49 -10.11 2.89
CA GLN A 216 -2.34 -9.05 1.89
C GLN A 216 -2.36 -9.61 0.47
N LEU A 217 -3.23 -9.06 -0.37
CA LEU A 217 -3.35 -9.39 -1.79
C LEU A 217 -3.34 -8.11 -2.62
N ASN A 218 -2.35 -7.99 -3.49
CA ASN A 218 -2.23 -6.88 -4.42
C ASN A 218 -2.46 -7.40 -5.85
N LEU A 219 -3.52 -6.90 -6.49
CA LEU A 219 -3.92 -7.20 -7.87
C LEU A 219 -4.08 -5.91 -8.69
N CYS A 220 -3.44 -4.83 -8.27
CA CYS A 220 -3.52 -3.54 -8.95
C CYS A 220 -2.93 -3.61 -10.38
N ASN A 221 -3.39 -2.73 -11.27
CA ASN A 221 -2.88 -2.64 -12.65
C ASN A 221 -2.91 -4.00 -13.38
N ASN A 222 -4.11 -4.58 -13.46
CA ASN A 222 -4.39 -5.83 -14.14
C ASN A 222 -5.60 -5.66 -15.08
N ARG A 223 -6.23 -6.76 -15.53
CA ARG A 223 -7.34 -6.75 -16.49
C ARG A 223 -8.64 -7.32 -15.92
N LEU A 224 -8.84 -7.16 -14.59
CA LEU A 224 -10.05 -7.67 -13.93
C LEU A 224 -11.27 -6.83 -14.33
N GLU A 225 -12.35 -7.49 -14.72
CA GLU A 225 -13.64 -6.86 -15.03
C GLU A 225 -14.66 -7.06 -13.89
N SER A 226 -14.43 -8.06 -13.04
CA SER A 226 -15.25 -8.37 -11.87
C SER A 226 -14.41 -8.56 -10.60
N MET A 227 -15.10 -8.57 -9.46
CA MET A 227 -14.47 -8.85 -8.16
C MET A 227 -13.93 -10.29 -8.12
N PRO A 228 -12.67 -10.51 -7.67
CA PRO A 228 -12.06 -11.84 -7.61
C PRO A 228 -12.84 -12.77 -6.66
N PRO A 229 -13.28 -13.95 -7.11
CA PRO A 229 -14.11 -14.84 -6.31
C PRO A 229 -13.29 -15.64 -5.28
N GLY A 230 -13.90 -15.92 -4.12
CA GLY A 230 -13.36 -16.85 -3.14
C GLY A 230 -12.04 -16.38 -2.52
N LEU A 231 -12.00 -15.15 -2.05
CA LEU A 231 -10.89 -14.65 -1.26
C LEU A 231 -10.91 -15.27 0.15
N PRO A 232 -9.74 -15.50 0.77
CA PRO A 232 -9.69 -16.09 2.11
C PRO A 232 -10.16 -15.11 3.20
N SER A 233 -10.84 -15.62 4.22
CA SER A 233 -11.36 -14.82 5.34
C SER A 233 -10.29 -14.20 6.24
N SER A 234 -9.02 -14.59 6.06
CA SER A 234 -7.86 -14.01 6.73
C SER A 234 -7.44 -12.65 6.16
N LEU A 235 -7.99 -12.26 4.98
CA LEU A 235 -7.53 -11.10 4.25
C LEU A 235 -7.80 -9.79 5.02
N MET A 236 -6.74 -8.97 5.13
CA MET A 236 -6.76 -7.67 5.81
C MET A 236 -6.55 -6.51 4.82
N TYR A 237 -5.79 -6.73 3.75
CA TYR A 237 -5.45 -5.71 2.74
C TYR A 237 -5.74 -6.24 1.36
N LEU A 238 -6.60 -5.53 0.61
CA LEU A 238 -6.96 -5.85 -0.76
C LEU A 238 -6.78 -4.62 -1.66
N SER A 239 -5.85 -4.72 -2.62
CA SER A 239 -5.70 -3.71 -3.67
C SER A 239 -6.15 -4.28 -5.03
N LEU A 240 -7.13 -3.59 -5.62
CA LEU A 240 -7.71 -3.86 -6.94
C LEU A 240 -7.63 -2.63 -7.84
N GLU A 241 -6.77 -1.68 -7.52
CA GLU A 241 -6.63 -0.40 -8.22
C GLU A 241 -6.28 -0.59 -9.69
N ASN A 242 -6.73 0.35 -10.52
CA ASN A 242 -6.43 0.36 -11.95
C ASN A 242 -6.74 -0.98 -12.65
N ASN A 243 -8.01 -1.37 -12.56
CA ASN A 243 -8.60 -2.51 -13.25
C ASN A 243 -9.83 -2.03 -14.05
N SER A 244 -10.71 -2.94 -14.46
CA SER A 244 -11.94 -2.62 -15.19
C SER A 244 -13.21 -3.04 -14.44
N ILE A 245 -13.15 -3.17 -13.12
CA ILE A 245 -14.25 -3.65 -12.28
C ILE A 245 -15.42 -2.67 -12.33
N SER A 246 -16.59 -3.16 -12.73
CA SER A 246 -17.77 -2.33 -12.95
C SER A 246 -18.84 -2.46 -11.87
N SER A 247 -18.81 -3.53 -11.08
CA SER A 247 -19.79 -3.79 -10.02
C SER A 247 -19.21 -4.63 -8.89
N ILE A 248 -19.83 -4.51 -7.73
CA ILE A 248 -19.53 -5.34 -6.55
C ILE A 248 -20.79 -6.16 -6.23
N PRO A 249 -20.73 -7.50 -6.22
CA PRO A 249 -21.88 -8.34 -5.87
C PRO A 249 -22.40 -8.05 -4.46
N GLU A 250 -23.71 -8.14 -4.27
CA GLU A 250 -24.30 -8.06 -2.92
C GLU A 250 -23.63 -9.09 -2.00
N ASN A 251 -23.41 -8.70 -0.75
CA ASN A 251 -22.78 -9.54 0.28
C ASN A 251 -21.34 -10.02 0.00
N TYR A 252 -20.68 -9.47 -1.04
CA TYR A 252 -19.32 -9.90 -1.42
C TYR A 252 -18.34 -9.88 -0.23
N PHE A 253 -18.37 -8.84 0.59
CA PHE A 253 -17.45 -8.67 1.71
C PHE A 253 -17.86 -9.44 2.98
N ASN A 254 -19.00 -10.13 3.02
CA ASN A 254 -19.42 -10.92 4.18
C ASN A 254 -18.43 -12.05 4.49
N GLU A 255 -17.70 -12.53 3.47
CA GLU A 255 -16.66 -13.54 3.62
C GLU A 255 -15.31 -12.95 4.07
N LEU A 256 -15.18 -11.61 4.18
CA LEU A 256 -13.94 -10.88 4.50
C LEU A 256 -14.02 -10.07 5.80
N PRO A 257 -14.32 -10.72 6.95
CA PRO A 257 -14.59 -10.00 8.21
C PRO A 257 -13.37 -9.27 8.78
N LYS A 258 -12.16 -9.60 8.31
CA LYS A 258 -10.90 -9.01 8.80
C LYS A 258 -10.37 -7.89 7.90
N LEU A 259 -11.13 -7.45 6.89
CA LEU A 259 -10.63 -6.44 5.96
C LEU A 259 -10.46 -5.09 6.66
N HIS A 260 -9.23 -4.55 6.63
CA HIS A 260 -8.84 -3.25 7.20
C HIS A 260 -8.66 -2.19 6.13
N ALA A 261 -8.13 -2.57 4.96
CA ALA A 261 -7.97 -1.65 3.84
C ALA A 261 -8.47 -2.25 2.53
N LEU A 262 -9.27 -1.46 1.83
CA LEU A 262 -9.75 -1.77 0.49
C LEU A 262 -9.40 -0.62 -0.45
N ARG A 263 -8.62 -0.92 -1.48
CA ARG A 263 -8.30 0.01 -2.57
C ARG A 263 -8.85 -0.53 -3.87
N ILE A 264 -9.80 0.17 -4.44
CA ILE A 264 -10.48 -0.16 -5.71
C ILE A 264 -10.62 1.09 -6.59
N SER A 265 -9.70 2.04 -6.42
CA SER A 265 -9.63 3.23 -7.24
C SER A 265 -9.27 2.91 -8.71
N HIS A 266 -9.49 3.88 -9.61
CA HIS A 266 -9.22 3.69 -11.04
C HIS A 266 -9.90 2.44 -11.63
N ASN A 267 -11.22 2.34 -11.39
CA ASN A 267 -12.07 1.27 -11.90
C ASN A 267 -13.31 1.85 -12.64
N LYS A 268 -14.33 1.06 -12.86
CA LYS A 268 -15.55 1.47 -13.59
C LYS A 268 -16.81 1.37 -12.74
N LEU A 269 -16.69 1.44 -11.40
CA LEU A 269 -17.83 1.34 -10.48
C LEU A 269 -18.80 2.50 -10.69
N GLN A 270 -20.08 2.19 -10.87
CA GLN A 270 -21.14 3.19 -11.07
C GLN A 270 -22.17 3.16 -9.94
N ASP A 271 -22.79 2.01 -9.77
CA ASP A 271 -23.80 1.78 -8.75
C ASP A 271 -23.29 0.69 -7.81
N ILE A 272 -23.26 1.01 -6.53
CA ILE A 272 -22.87 0.07 -5.46
C ILE A 272 -23.99 -0.04 -4.45
N PRO A 273 -24.22 -1.24 -3.89
CA PRO A 273 -25.22 -1.41 -2.83
C PRO A 273 -24.92 -0.50 -1.64
N HIS A 274 -25.95 0.14 -1.09
CA HIS A 274 -25.80 1.16 -0.05
C HIS A 274 -24.94 0.72 1.15
N ASN A 275 -25.09 -0.51 1.61
CA ASN A 275 -24.39 -1.05 2.78
C ASN A 275 -23.20 -1.95 2.44
N ILE A 276 -22.72 -1.93 1.20
CA ILE A 276 -21.70 -2.88 0.73
C ILE A 276 -20.41 -2.83 1.55
N PHE A 277 -20.02 -1.64 2.03
CA PHE A 277 -18.81 -1.43 2.82
C PHE A 277 -19.05 -1.44 4.34
N ASN A 278 -20.18 -1.97 4.81
CA ASN A 278 -20.46 -2.09 6.25
C ASN A 278 -19.59 -3.19 6.90
N LEU A 279 -18.30 -2.92 6.99
CA LEU A 279 -17.27 -3.81 7.51
C LEU A 279 -16.74 -3.26 8.83
N SER A 280 -16.89 -4.03 9.91
CA SER A 280 -16.55 -3.57 11.27
C SER A 280 -15.07 -3.27 11.49
N ASN A 281 -14.18 -3.82 10.66
CA ASN A 281 -12.73 -3.64 10.80
C ASN A 281 -12.13 -2.73 9.72
N LEU A 282 -12.95 -2.18 8.81
CA LEU A 282 -12.45 -1.33 7.72
C LEU A 282 -11.99 0.02 8.27
N ILE A 283 -10.73 0.37 8.00
CA ILE A 283 -10.05 1.60 8.43
C ILE A 283 -9.83 2.53 7.23
N GLU A 284 -9.45 1.96 6.08
CA GLU A 284 -9.18 2.71 4.85
C GLU A 284 -10.05 2.20 3.69
N LEU A 285 -10.71 3.13 3.01
CA LEU A 285 -11.49 2.86 1.80
C LEU A 285 -11.13 3.85 0.70
N ASN A 286 -10.51 3.34 -0.37
CA ASN A 286 -10.23 4.12 -1.56
C ASN A 286 -11.08 3.62 -2.74
N VAL A 287 -12.08 4.42 -3.13
CA VAL A 287 -12.94 4.23 -4.29
C VAL A 287 -12.85 5.43 -5.26
N GLY A 288 -11.79 6.21 -5.17
CA GLY A 288 -11.51 7.32 -6.08
C GLY A 288 -11.41 6.88 -7.55
N HIS A 289 -11.48 7.82 -8.48
CA HIS A 289 -11.34 7.53 -9.92
C HIS A 289 -12.27 6.40 -10.40
N ASN A 290 -13.56 6.56 -10.10
CA ASN A 290 -14.63 5.67 -10.55
C ASN A 290 -15.77 6.50 -11.18
N LYS A 291 -16.98 5.97 -11.26
CA LYS A 291 -18.15 6.66 -11.81
C LYS A 291 -19.30 6.73 -10.83
N LEU A 292 -18.99 6.78 -9.54
CA LEU A 292 -19.99 6.82 -8.46
C LEU A 292 -20.78 8.13 -8.51
N LYS A 293 -22.10 8.05 -8.41
CA LYS A 293 -23.01 9.20 -8.46
C LYS A 293 -23.52 9.65 -7.12
N GLN A 294 -23.42 8.82 -6.10
CA GLN A 294 -23.94 9.08 -4.76
C GLN A 294 -23.06 8.47 -3.67
N ALA A 295 -23.17 9.02 -2.47
CA ALA A 295 -22.54 8.49 -1.28
C ALA A 295 -23.23 7.21 -0.79
N PHE A 296 -22.55 6.48 0.06
CA PHE A 296 -22.98 5.22 0.66
C PHE A 296 -22.79 5.26 2.18
N TYR A 297 -23.24 4.23 2.88
CA TYR A 297 -23.06 4.08 4.33
C TYR A 297 -21.59 3.95 4.71
N ILE A 298 -21.17 4.70 5.71
CA ILE A 298 -19.78 4.70 6.22
C ILE A 298 -19.72 3.84 7.49
N PRO A 299 -18.89 2.79 7.51
CA PRO A 299 -18.70 1.97 8.70
C PRO A 299 -18.04 2.75 9.84
N ARG A 300 -18.31 2.35 11.09
CA ARG A 300 -17.90 3.12 12.28
C ARG A 300 -16.41 3.30 12.42
N ASN A 301 -15.63 2.26 12.09
CA ASN A 301 -14.18 2.27 12.29
C ASN A 301 -13.40 2.82 11.08
N LEU A 302 -14.10 3.27 10.03
CA LEU A 302 -13.43 3.91 8.89
C LEU A 302 -12.81 5.23 9.32
N GLU A 303 -11.51 5.39 9.07
CA GLU A 303 -10.74 6.59 9.37
C GLU A 303 -10.48 7.44 8.12
N HIS A 304 -10.20 6.78 6.99
CA HIS A 304 -9.84 7.44 5.74
C HIS A 304 -10.75 7.03 4.58
N LEU A 305 -11.38 8.02 3.94
CA LEU A 305 -12.26 7.83 2.80
C LEU A 305 -11.80 8.66 1.60
N TYR A 306 -11.52 7.98 0.50
CA TYR A 306 -11.10 8.58 -0.76
C TYR A 306 -12.21 8.38 -1.81
N LEU A 307 -12.80 9.50 -2.27
CA LEU A 307 -13.91 9.57 -3.22
C LEU A 307 -13.57 10.49 -4.41
N GLU A 308 -12.32 10.93 -4.53
CA GLU A 308 -11.89 11.85 -5.59
C GLU A 308 -12.19 11.30 -6.99
N ASN A 309 -12.35 12.18 -7.95
CA ASN A 309 -12.60 11.88 -9.36
C ASN A 309 -13.70 10.82 -9.56
N ASN A 310 -14.90 11.18 -9.11
CA ASN A 310 -16.15 10.44 -9.34
C ASN A 310 -17.21 11.37 -9.97
N GLU A 311 -18.45 10.92 -10.07
CA GLU A 311 -19.56 11.70 -10.64
C GLU A 311 -20.54 12.18 -9.55
N ILE A 312 -20.09 12.38 -8.32
CA ILE A 312 -20.95 12.72 -7.18
C ILE A 312 -21.36 14.20 -7.29
N GLU A 313 -22.64 14.46 -7.37
CA GLU A 313 -23.19 15.83 -7.43
C GLU A 313 -23.56 16.40 -6.06
N ASN A 314 -23.91 15.53 -5.12
CA ASN A 314 -24.31 15.89 -3.76
C ASN A 314 -23.99 14.75 -2.79
N ILE A 315 -23.45 15.11 -1.64
CA ILE A 315 -23.20 14.16 -0.56
C ILE A 315 -24.30 14.28 0.49
N ASN A 316 -25.20 13.32 0.48
CA ASN A 316 -26.24 13.21 1.50
C ASN A 316 -25.69 12.56 2.77
N VAL A 317 -25.40 13.37 3.78
CA VAL A 317 -24.80 12.90 5.05
C VAL A 317 -25.70 11.89 5.77
N THR A 318 -27.03 11.97 5.62
CA THR A 318 -27.94 11.01 6.26
C THR A 318 -27.86 9.61 5.62
N VAL A 319 -27.36 9.51 4.39
CA VAL A 319 -27.06 8.23 3.74
C VAL A 319 -25.76 7.65 4.29
N MET A 320 -24.75 8.50 4.53
CA MET A 320 -23.47 8.08 5.10
C MET A 320 -23.60 7.64 6.57
N CYS A 321 -24.46 8.33 7.31
CA CYS A 321 -24.69 8.15 8.74
C CYS A 321 -26.21 8.31 9.03
N PRO A 322 -27.00 7.22 8.94
CA PRO A 322 -28.45 7.28 9.14
C PRO A 322 -28.87 7.64 10.55
N SER A 323 -28.02 7.40 11.55
CA SER A 323 -28.28 7.69 12.96
C SER A 323 -27.01 8.14 13.68
N VAL A 324 -27.13 9.20 14.47
CA VAL A 324 -26.06 9.64 15.37
C VAL A 324 -26.20 8.88 16.68
N ASP A 325 -25.18 8.13 17.06
CA ASP A 325 -25.12 7.42 18.35
C ASP A 325 -24.08 8.10 19.24
N PRO A 326 -24.51 8.82 20.31
CA PRO A 326 -23.59 9.55 21.18
C PRO A 326 -22.65 8.66 21.99
N LEU A 327 -22.92 7.36 22.09
CA LEU A 327 -22.11 6.41 22.84
C LEU A 327 -21.09 5.69 21.95
N HIS A 328 -21.33 5.66 20.63
CA HIS A 328 -20.49 4.93 19.67
C HIS A 328 -20.26 5.79 18.42
N TYR A 329 -19.35 6.74 18.52
CA TYR A 329 -18.98 7.65 17.42
C TYR A 329 -18.32 6.90 16.26
N HIS A 330 -18.48 7.48 15.07
CA HIS A 330 -17.69 7.11 13.91
C HIS A 330 -16.28 7.69 14.00
N HIS A 331 -15.29 6.92 13.53
CA HIS A 331 -13.88 7.28 13.63
C HIS A 331 -13.34 8.03 12.39
N LEU A 332 -14.21 8.41 11.46
CA LEU A 332 -13.79 9.08 10.22
C LEU A 332 -13.06 10.40 10.51
N THR A 333 -11.81 10.49 10.03
CA THR A 333 -10.91 11.63 10.26
C THR A 333 -10.63 12.42 8.97
N TYR A 334 -10.65 11.73 7.82
CA TYR A 334 -10.27 12.29 6.54
C TYR A 334 -11.25 11.90 5.43
N ILE A 335 -11.70 12.89 4.64
CA ILE A 335 -12.48 12.68 3.41
C ILE A 335 -11.83 13.46 2.28
N ARG A 336 -11.60 12.79 1.15
CA ARG A 336 -11.18 13.41 -0.10
C ARG A 336 -12.29 13.30 -1.14
N VAL A 337 -12.72 14.44 -1.73
CA VAL A 337 -13.85 14.53 -2.66
C VAL A 337 -13.60 15.48 -3.85
N ASP A 338 -12.35 15.83 -4.11
CA ASP A 338 -11.99 16.64 -5.27
C ASP A 338 -12.35 15.95 -6.60
N GLN A 339 -12.33 16.70 -7.68
CA GLN A 339 -12.65 16.23 -9.04
C GLN A 339 -14.00 15.49 -9.16
N ASN A 340 -14.95 15.80 -8.28
CA ASN A 340 -16.34 15.39 -8.40
C ASN A 340 -17.18 16.49 -9.08
N LYS A 341 -18.51 16.37 -9.03
CA LYS A 341 -19.47 17.35 -9.59
C LYS A 341 -20.21 18.10 -8.47
N LEU A 342 -19.58 18.26 -7.30
CA LEU A 342 -20.21 18.90 -6.14
C LEU A 342 -20.51 20.36 -6.41
N LYS A 343 -21.75 20.77 -6.18
CA LYS A 343 -22.25 22.15 -6.38
C LYS A 343 -22.10 23.00 -5.11
N ALA A 344 -21.97 22.37 -3.94
CA ALA A 344 -21.85 23.01 -2.66
C ALA A 344 -21.02 22.13 -1.69
N PRO A 345 -20.45 22.73 -0.63
CA PRO A 345 -19.82 21.96 0.44
C PRO A 345 -20.79 20.96 1.08
N ILE A 346 -20.24 19.91 1.69
CA ILE A 346 -21.01 18.92 2.44
C ILE A 346 -21.70 19.63 3.62
N SER A 347 -22.93 19.22 3.92
CA SER A 347 -23.69 19.78 5.04
C SER A 347 -22.93 19.72 6.36
N SER A 348 -23.00 20.78 7.17
CA SER A 348 -22.40 20.82 8.51
C SER A 348 -22.93 19.71 9.46
N TYR A 349 -24.04 19.08 9.13
CA TYR A 349 -24.52 17.89 9.83
C TYR A 349 -23.48 16.76 9.87
N ILE A 350 -22.48 16.77 8.95
CA ILE A 350 -21.40 15.80 8.91
C ILE A 350 -20.61 15.77 10.24
N PHE A 351 -20.47 16.90 10.94
CA PHE A 351 -19.74 16.98 12.22
C PHE A 351 -20.49 16.33 13.39
N LEU A 352 -21.81 16.21 13.29
CA LEU A 352 -22.60 15.45 14.28
C LEU A 352 -22.42 13.94 14.07
N CYS A 353 -22.30 13.50 12.82
CA CYS A 353 -22.09 12.10 12.48
C CYS A 353 -20.66 11.65 12.71
N PHE A 354 -19.71 12.49 12.34
CA PHE A 354 -18.28 12.20 12.33
C PHE A 354 -17.50 13.25 13.12
N PRO A 355 -17.57 13.24 14.45
CA PRO A 355 -16.98 14.30 15.30
C PRO A 355 -15.46 14.30 15.27
N HIS A 356 -14.84 13.26 14.70
CA HIS A 356 -13.40 13.13 14.58
C HIS A 356 -12.82 13.61 13.25
N ILE A 357 -13.66 14.18 12.36
CA ILE A 357 -13.16 14.72 11.08
C ILE A 357 -12.18 15.86 11.35
N HIS A 358 -10.96 15.71 10.82
CA HIS A 358 -9.93 16.73 10.81
C HIS A 358 -9.89 17.48 9.47
N THR A 359 -10.11 16.78 8.37
CA THR A 359 -9.97 17.36 7.05
C THR A 359 -11.05 16.85 6.09
N ILE A 360 -11.67 17.79 5.38
CA ILE A 360 -12.49 17.52 4.19
C ILE A 360 -11.81 18.22 3.03
N TYR A 361 -11.18 17.42 2.16
CA TYR A 361 -10.48 17.94 1.00
C TYR A 361 -11.41 18.00 -0.21
N TYR A 362 -11.81 19.21 -0.60
CA TYR A 362 -12.72 19.45 -1.73
C TYR A 362 -12.00 19.68 -3.05
N GLY A 363 -10.87 20.37 -3.05
CA GLY A 363 -10.12 20.73 -4.25
C GLY A 363 -10.99 21.37 -5.36
N GLU A 364 -10.60 21.08 -6.59
CA GLU A 364 -11.35 21.49 -7.78
C GLU A 364 -12.50 20.52 -8.05
N GLN A 365 -13.65 21.06 -8.49
CA GLN A 365 -14.83 20.28 -8.84
C GLN A 365 -15.13 20.42 -10.33
N GLN A 366 -15.57 19.34 -10.99
CA GLN A 366 -15.97 19.35 -12.39
C GLN A 366 -17.34 20.00 -12.56
N SER A 367 -17.44 21.08 -13.31
CA SER A 367 -18.74 21.67 -13.66
C SER A 367 -19.33 21.02 -14.91
N THR A 368 -20.66 20.96 -14.94
CA THR A 368 -21.42 20.53 -16.13
C THR A 368 -21.20 21.40 -17.36
N ASN A 369 -20.68 22.63 -17.18
CA ASN A 369 -20.41 23.60 -18.24
C ASN A 369 -18.92 23.73 -18.60
N GLY A 370 -18.07 22.80 -18.12
CA GLY A 370 -16.63 22.81 -18.39
C GLY A 370 -15.83 23.87 -17.60
N GLN A 371 -16.47 24.60 -16.68
CA GLN A 371 -15.78 25.49 -15.75
C GLN A 371 -15.47 24.75 -14.46
N MET A 372 -14.21 24.79 -14.04
CA MET A 372 -13.82 24.21 -12.74
C MET A 372 -14.31 25.12 -11.60
N ILE A 373 -14.91 24.53 -10.59
CA ILE A 373 -15.34 25.22 -9.37
C ILE A 373 -14.42 24.78 -8.24
N GLN A 374 -13.75 25.76 -7.64
CA GLN A 374 -12.88 25.48 -6.49
C GLN A 374 -13.67 25.66 -5.17
N LEU A 375 -13.82 24.60 -4.43
CA LEU A 375 -14.33 24.64 -3.06
C LEU A 375 -13.15 24.68 -2.07
N LYS A 376 -13.27 25.51 -1.03
CA LYS A 376 -12.21 25.61 -0.02
C LYS A 376 -12.14 24.36 0.81
N THR A 377 -10.94 23.78 0.90
CA THR A 377 -10.66 22.68 1.82
C THR A 377 -10.90 23.14 3.26
N GLN A 378 -11.62 22.31 4.03
CA GLN A 378 -11.91 22.56 5.43
C GLN A 378 -10.96 21.72 6.29
N VAL A 379 -10.14 22.39 7.09
CA VAL A 379 -9.22 21.77 8.06
C VAL A 379 -9.65 22.18 9.45
N PHE A 380 -9.95 21.21 10.28
CA PHE A 380 -10.37 21.43 11.67
C PHE A 380 -9.22 21.10 12.60
N ARG A 381 -8.71 22.11 13.30
CA ARG A 381 -7.73 21.90 14.38
C ARG A 381 -8.49 21.63 15.66
N ARG A 382 -8.26 20.49 16.30
CA ARG A 382 -8.62 20.33 17.71
C ARG A 382 -7.69 21.25 18.49
N PHE A 383 -8.29 22.13 19.33
CA PHE A 383 -7.53 22.73 20.42
C PHE A 383 -7.12 21.56 21.35
N PRO A 384 -5.88 21.51 21.83
CA PRO A 384 -5.56 20.58 22.91
C PRO A 384 -6.54 20.86 24.06
N ASP A 385 -7.13 19.81 24.64
CA ASP A 385 -7.84 19.89 25.90
C ASP A 385 -6.84 20.48 26.91
N ASP A 386 -7.10 21.72 27.34
CA ASP A 386 -6.41 22.35 28.48
C ASP A 386 -6.88 21.61 29.74
N GLY A 387 -6.35 20.37 29.92
CA GLY A 387 -6.49 19.63 31.18
C GLY A 387 -5.53 20.20 32.20
N ASP A 388 -6.13 20.71 33.24
CA ASP A 388 -5.55 20.96 34.58
C ASP A 388 -4.25 21.76 34.64
N SER A 389 -4.37 23.08 34.71
CA SER A 389 -3.41 23.91 35.40
C SER A 389 -3.85 24.11 36.86
N GLU A 390 -3.29 23.33 37.77
CA GLU A 390 -3.31 23.63 39.18
C GLU A 390 -2.58 24.97 39.41
N ASP A 391 -3.25 25.83 40.18
CA ASP A 391 -2.80 27.11 40.68
C ASP A 391 -1.42 27.03 41.35
N HIS A 392 -0.50 27.87 40.92
CA HIS A 392 0.54 28.43 41.78
C HIS A 392 0.68 29.93 41.53
N ASP A 393 0.09 30.69 42.47
CA ASP A 393 0.41 32.09 42.71
C ASP A 393 1.92 32.28 42.99
N ASP A 394 2.56 33.13 42.20
CA ASP A 394 3.70 33.91 42.72
C ASP A 394 3.80 35.26 41.99
N HIS A 395 3.61 36.31 42.79
CA HIS A 395 3.80 37.71 42.45
C HIS A 395 5.27 38.02 42.10
N HIS A 396 5.51 38.71 40.96
CA HIS A 396 6.58 39.73 40.86
C HIS A 396 6.25 40.77 39.79
N GLU A 397 6.31 42.04 40.28
CA GLU A 397 6.10 43.30 39.55
C GLU A 397 7.27 43.65 38.60
N GLY A 398 6.93 44.15 37.41
CA GLY A 398 7.42 45.24 36.56
C GLY A 398 8.81 45.13 35.90
N PRO A 399 9.14 46.00 34.95
CA PRO A 399 8.41 47.12 34.34
C PRO A 399 8.32 47.11 32.79
N GLU A 400 7.57 48.06 32.28
CA GLU A 400 7.24 48.45 30.92
C GLU A 400 8.43 48.67 29.96
N GLU A 401 8.35 48.19 28.71
CA GLU A 401 8.93 48.87 27.54
C GLU A 401 8.03 48.70 26.30
N GLU A 402 7.82 49.84 25.65
CA GLU A 402 7.07 50.05 24.43
C GLU A 402 7.70 49.37 23.20
N GLY A 403 6.90 48.90 22.26
CA GLY A 403 7.43 48.64 20.93
C GLY A 403 6.52 47.93 19.95
N THR A 404 5.74 48.68 19.18
CA THR A 404 5.29 48.52 17.82
C THR A 404 4.35 47.33 17.44
N GLU A 405 3.15 47.76 17.11
CA GLU A 405 2.08 47.01 16.45
C GLU A 405 2.52 46.46 15.08
N GLU A 406 2.42 45.15 14.89
CA GLU A 406 2.15 44.57 13.57
C GLU A 406 0.85 43.78 13.63
N ASN A 407 -0.13 44.27 12.89
CA ASN A 407 -1.46 43.69 12.69
C ASN A 407 -1.36 42.31 12.08
N ILE A 408 -1.73 41.26 12.81
CA ILE A 408 -2.14 39.97 12.25
C ILE A 408 -3.63 39.83 12.58
N ASP A 409 -4.47 40.01 11.55
CA ASP A 409 -5.90 39.78 11.61
C ASP A 409 -6.25 38.35 12.04
N ALA A 410 -6.59 38.21 13.32
CA ALA A 410 -7.25 37.01 13.82
C ALA A 410 -8.74 37.10 13.51
N ASN A 411 -9.17 36.49 12.42
CA ASN A 411 -10.58 36.34 12.11
C ASN A 411 -11.23 35.35 13.07
N TYR A 412 -11.90 35.91 14.04
CA TYR A 412 -12.83 35.30 14.97
C TYR A 412 -14.04 34.74 14.20
N TYR A 413 -14.28 33.44 14.26
CA TYR A 413 -15.47 32.82 13.69
C TYR A 413 -16.67 33.04 14.59
N GLY A 414 -17.37 34.14 14.33
CA GLY A 414 -18.74 34.34 14.76
C GLY A 414 -19.70 33.71 13.73
N SER A 415 -20.68 33.01 14.23
CA SER A 415 -21.85 32.49 13.52
C SER A 415 -22.45 33.57 12.58
N GLN A 416 -22.36 33.38 11.27
CA GLN A 416 -23.19 34.16 10.33
C GLN A 416 -24.33 33.28 9.81
N GLU A 417 -25.53 33.68 10.21
CA GLU A 417 -26.79 33.28 9.57
C GLU A 417 -26.79 33.70 8.11
N TRP A 418 -27.05 32.76 7.22
CA TRP A 418 -27.32 33.05 5.82
C TRP A 418 -28.78 33.51 5.69
N GLN A 419 -28.97 34.82 5.48
CA GLN A 419 -30.20 35.34 4.91
C GLN A 419 -30.15 35.15 3.40
N GLY A 420 -31.02 34.26 2.88
CA GLY A 420 -31.26 34.12 1.49
C GLY A 420 -32.03 35.31 0.94
N THR A 421 -31.62 35.80 -0.21
CA THR A 421 -32.46 36.64 -1.07
C THR A 421 -32.45 36.08 -2.49
N ILE A 422 -33.62 35.61 -2.89
CA ILE A 422 -34.28 35.44 -4.22
C ILE A 422 -33.36 35.12 -5.41
#